data_0daaec60e552aec2eb9767f6ea139bab
#
_entry.id   0daaec60e552aec2eb9767f6ea139bab
#
_cell.length_a   1.000
_cell.length_b   1.000
_cell.length_c   1.000
_cell.angle_alpha   90.00
_cell.angle_beta   90.00
_cell.angle_gamma   90.00
#
_symmetry.space_group_name_H-M   'P 1'
#
loop_
_entity.id
_entity.type
_entity.pdbx_description
1 polymer ?
#
loop_
_entity_poly.entity_id
_entity_poly.type
_entity_poly.pdbx_seq_one_letter_code
_entity_poly.pdbx_strand_id
1 'polypeptide(L)'
;SSHRRQRQMCIRDSCNTWSEFNPCNAHFRDIAERVKRGVYEAGGVPMEFPVFSNSESQLRPTAMLYRNLASMDVEESIRGLPMDGVVLLVGCDKTTPALMMGAASCDLPTLVVSGGPMLNGRYKGQLMGSGTHTWKFSEMVKAGEMTLEEFMSAEQDNSRSAGHCMTMGTASTMASFAESIGIALHTNAAIPAVD
;
A
#
# COMPACT_ATOMS: atom_id res chain seq x y z
N SER A 1 -13.70 22.04 -22.20
CA SER A 1 -12.54 22.89 -21.86
C SER A 1 -12.88 24.15 -21.08
N SER A 2 -14.16 24.63 -21.12
CA SER A 2 -14.58 25.85 -20.42
C SER A 2 -14.74 25.70 -18.92
N HIS A 3 -15.09 24.52 -18.43
CA HIS A 3 -15.30 24.28 -17.00
C HIS A 3 -14.00 24.27 -16.18
N ARG A 4 -12.84 23.95 -16.77
CA ARG A 4 -11.54 24.03 -16.07
C ARG A 4 -11.09 25.46 -15.78
N ARG A 5 -11.51 26.44 -16.53
CA ARG A 5 -11.12 27.87 -16.36
C ARG A 5 -11.81 28.57 -15.19
N GLN A 6 -12.89 28.03 -14.66
CA GLN A 6 -13.64 28.66 -13.56
C GLN A 6 -13.20 28.16 -12.16
N ARG A 7 -12.29 27.17 -12.06
CA ARG A 7 -11.81 26.72 -10.77
C ARG A 7 -10.63 27.56 -10.31
N GLN A 8 -10.83 28.31 -9.26
CA GLN A 8 -9.76 29.04 -8.55
C GLN A 8 -9.00 28.18 -7.54
N MET A 9 -9.37 26.91 -7.33
CA MET A 9 -8.77 26.01 -6.35
C MET A 9 -8.23 24.76 -7.03
N CYS A 10 -6.96 24.42 -6.76
CA CYS A 10 -6.38 23.15 -7.16
C CYS A 10 -6.89 22.04 -6.25
N ILE A 11 -7.65 21.10 -6.79
CA ILE A 11 -8.12 19.91 -6.06
C ILE A 11 -7.07 18.82 -6.23
N ARG A 12 -6.50 18.35 -5.11
CA ARG A 12 -5.51 17.26 -5.08
C ARG A 12 -6.03 16.15 -4.20
N ASP A 13 -6.36 15.05 -4.82
CA ASP A 13 -7.03 13.96 -4.16
C ASP A 13 -6.05 12.87 -3.74
N SER A 14 -6.34 12.23 -2.61
CA SER A 14 -5.66 11.01 -2.20
C SER A 14 -6.52 9.80 -2.49
N CYS A 15 -5.97 8.88 -3.28
CA CYS A 15 -6.52 7.56 -3.51
C CYS A 15 -6.07 6.65 -2.37
N ASN A 16 -6.98 6.26 -1.48
CA ASN A 16 -6.66 5.54 -0.27
C ASN A 16 -7.04 4.06 -0.36
N THR A 17 -6.04 3.20 -0.22
CA THR A 17 -6.21 1.73 -0.14
C THR A 17 -6.33 1.22 1.30
N TRP A 18 -6.76 2.05 2.23
CA TRP A 18 -6.97 1.63 3.61
C TRP A 18 -7.93 0.44 3.74
N SER A 19 -7.57 -0.50 4.60
CA SER A 19 -8.43 -1.63 4.95
C SER A 19 -7.97 -2.26 6.27
N GLU A 20 -8.91 -2.57 7.16
CA GLU A 20 -8.63 -3.36 8.37
C GLU A 20 -8.30 -4.81 8.03
N PHE A 21 -8.82 -5.32 6.92
CA PHE A 21 -8.52 -6.67 6.44
C PHE A 21 -7.14 -6.81 5.81
N ASN A 22 -6.47 -5.69 5.51
CA ASN A 22 -5.15 -5.69 4.92
C ASN A 22 -4.13 -5.04 5.86
N PRO A 23 -3.37 -5.81 6.65
CA PRO A 23 -2.40 -5.26 7.60
C PRO A 23 -1.38 -4.32 6.97
N CYS A 24 -1.06 -4.55 5.69
CA CYS A 24 -0.14 -3.69 4.94
C CYS A 24 -0.65 -2.25 4.81
N ASN A 25 -1.98 -2.06 4.84
CA ASN A 25 -2.64 -0.79 4.54
C ASN A 25 -3.47 -0.24 5.72
N ALA A 26 -3.45 -0.93 6.87
CA ALA A 26 -4.29 -0.57 8.01
C ALA A 26 -4.00 0.82 8.60
N HIS A 27 -2.78 1.33 8.43
CA HIS A 27 -2.33 2.64 8.94
C HIS A 27 -2.57 3.81 7.97
N PHE A 28 -3.14 3.59 6.80
CA PHE A 28 -3.28 4.65 5.80
C PHE A 28 -4.28 5.76 6.14
N ARG A 29 -5.15 5.58 7.13
CA ARG A 29 -5.96 6.70 7.64
C ARG A 29 -5.07 7.82 8.21
N ASP A 30 -4.08 7.47 9.00
CA ASP A 30 -3.16 8.44 9.60
C ASP A 30 -2.27 9.09 8.54
N ILE A 31 -1.79 8.32 7.57
CA ILE A 31 -1.01 8.85 6.44
C ILE A 31 -1.86 9.81 5.60
N ALA A 32 -3.13 9.46 5.31
CA ALA A 32 -4.03 10.32 4.55
C ALA A 32 -4.22 11.68 5.20
N GLU A 33 -4.37 11.74 6.53
CA GLU A 33 -4.48 13.02 7.26
C GLU A 33 -3.21 13.87 7.17
N ARG A 34 -2.04 13.24 7.16
CA ARG A 34 -0.76 13.95 6.95
C ARG A 34 -0.63 14.48 5.52
N VAL A 35 -1.03 13.68 4.53
CA VAL A 35 -1.06 14.11 3.12
C VAL A 35 -2.02 15.28 2.92
N LYS A 36 -3.24 15.21 3.47
CA LYS A 36 -4.21 16.31 3.42
C LYS A 36 -3.63 17.61 4.00
N ARG A 37 -2.94 17.52 5.13
CA ARG A 37 -2.28 18.67 5.73
C ARG A 37 -1.25 19.30 4.80
N GLY A 38 -0.38 18.50 4.18
CA GLY A 38 0.61 18.98 3.23
C GLY A 38 -0.02 19.65 1.99
N VAL A 39 -1.15 19.11 1.50
CA VAL A 39 -1.90 19.73 0.40
C VAL A 39 -2.49 21.07 0.81
N TYR A 40 -3.06 21.21 2.01
CA TYR A 40 -3.55 22.49 2.55
C TYR A 40 -2.43 23.52 2.71
N GLU A 41 -1.29 23.12 3.25
CA GLU A 41 -0.13 23.99 3.41
C GLU A 41 0.42 24.50 2.07
N ALA A 42 0.27 23.71 1.02
CA ALA A 42 0.60 24.10 -0.35
C ALA A 42 -0.50 24.93 -1.07
N GLY A 43 -1.59 25.28 -0.37
CA GLY A 43 -2.71 26.06 -0.92
C GLY A 43 -3.68 25.25 -1.78
N GLY A 44 -3.64 23.93 -1.75
CA GLY A 44 -4.57 23.04 -2.43
C GLY A 44 -5.77 22.67 -1.57
N VAL A 45 -6.75 22.03 -2.18
CA VAL A 45 -7.92 21.44 -1.50
C VAL A 45 -7.79 19.93 -1.57
N PRO A 46 -7.48 19.24 -0.46
CA PRO A 46 -7.40 17.78 -0.44
C PRO A 46 -8.78 17.18 -0.31
N MET A 47 -9.04 16.20 -1.14
CA MET A 47 -10.17 15.28 -1.03
C MET A 47 -9.62 13.86 -0.95
N GLU A 48 -10.45 12.91 -0.59
CA GLU A 48 -10.05 11.51 -0.46
C GLU A 48 -11.12 10.61 -1.06
N PHE A 49 -10.70 9.62 -1.83
CA PHE A 49 -11.59 8.57 -2.32
C PHE A 49 -10.97 7.18 -2.05
N PRO A 50 -11.81 6.19 -1.71
CA PRO A 50 -11.33 4.85 -1.42
C PRO A 50 -11.15 4.03 -2.69
N VAL A 51 -10.18 3.12 -2.64
CA VAL A 51 -10.08 1.98 -3.57
C VAL A 51 -9.92 0.72 -2.74
N PHE A 52 -10.55 -0.38 -3.15
CA PHE A 52 -10.47 -1.62 -2.40
C PHE A 52 -9.04 -2.16 -2.31
N SER A 53 -8.75 -2.84 -1.21
CA SER A 53 -7.42 -3.36 -0.90
C SER A 53 -7.51 -4.80 -0.41
N ASN A 54 -7.14 -5.74 -1.27
CA ASN A 54 -7.12 -7.15 -0.97
C ASN A 54 -5.71 -7.61 -0.58
N SER A 55 -5.60 -8.23 0.58
CA SER A 55 -4.33 -8.79 1.06
C SER A 55 -4.01 -10.12 0.37
N GLU A 56 -2.79 -10.27 -0.12
CA GLU A 56 -2.31 -11.52 -0.70
C GLU A 56 -2.30 -12.67 0.33
N SER A 57 -2.07 -12.37 1.59
CA SER A 57 -2.03 -13.38 2.66
C SER A 57 -3.40 -14.01 2.95
N GLN A 58 -4.49 -13.29 2.68
CA GLN A 58 -5.85 -13.72 3.03
C GLN A 58 -6.66 -14.24 1.84
N LEU A 59 -6.28 -13.85 0.64
CA LEU A 59 -7.04 -14.18 -0.57
C LEU A 59 -6.48 -15.42 -1.29
N ARG A 60 -7.38 -16.28 -1.75
CA ARG A 60 -7.03 -17.47 -2.52
C ARG A 60 -7.74 -17.49 -3.87
N PRO A 61 -7.12 -17.90 -4.94
CA PRO A 61 -5.73 -18.38 -5.03
C PRO A 61 -4.69 -17.27 -4.93
N THR A 62 -5.02 -16.01 -5.30
CA THR A 62 -4.13 -14.85 -5.27
C THR A 62 -4.91 -13.53 -5.43
N ALA A 63 -4.43 -12.45 -4.82
CA ALA A 63 -4.96 -11.10 -5.02
C ALA A 63 -4.70 -10.55 -6.45
N MET A 64 -3.85 -11.21 -7.24
CA MET A 64 -3.53 -10.83 -8.62
C MET A 64 -4.78 -10.73 -9.51
N LEU A 65 -5.80 -11.56 -9.27
CA LEU A 65 -7.05 -11.55 -10.03
C LEU A 65 -7.80 -10.22 -9.96
N TYR A 66 -7.59 -9.47 -8.89
CA TYR A 66 -8.27 -8.20 -8.62
C TYR A 66 -7.46 -6.97 -8.97
N ARG A 67 -6.18 -7.12 -9.36
CA ARG A 67 -5.29 -6.00 -9.68
C ARG A 67 -5.85 -5.12 -10.79
N ASN A 68 -6.34 -5.72 -11.87
CA ASN A 68 -6.89 -4.96 -12.99
C ASN A 68 -8.21 -4.27 -12.62
N LEU A 69 -9.04 -4.88 -11.78
CA LEU A 69 -10.26 -4.23 -11.28
C LEU A 69 -9.91 -2.98 -10.46
N ALA A 70 -8.94 -3.06 -9.57
CA ALA A 70 -8.46 -1.91 -8.81
C ALA A 70 -7.87 -0.81 -9.73
N SER A 71 -7.15 -1.20 -10.78
CA SER A 71 -6.63 -0.25 -11.77
C SER A 71 -7.75 0.48 -12.51
N MET A 72 -8.80 -0.25 -12.92
CA MET A 72 -9.98 0.34 -13.57
C MET A 72 -10.76 1.26 -12.63
N ASP A 73 -10.93 0.86 -11.37
CA ASP A 73 -11.59 1.66 -10.34
C ASP A 73 -10.87 3.01 -10.13
N VAL A 74 -9.54 2.99 -10.04
CA VAL A 74 -8.72 4.20 -9.95
C VAL A 74 -8.86 5.06 -11.19
N GLU A 75 -8.77 4.49 -12.38
CA GLU A 75 -8.90 5.22 -13.64
C GLU A 75 -10.25 5.91 -13.74
N GLU A 76 -11.35 5.19 -13.50
CA GLU A 76 -12.70 5.74 -13.56
C GLU A 76 -12.93 6.81 -12.48
N SER A 77 -12.41 6.62 -11.28
CA SER A 77 -12.49 7.63 -10.22
C SER A 77 -11.75 8.91 -10.60
N ILE A 78 -10.55 8.81 -11.15
CA ILE A 78 -9.76 9.97 -11.60
C ILE A 78 -10.45 10.69 -12.76
N ARG A 79 -11.02 9.96 -13.72
CA ARG A 79 -11.73 10.55 -14.88
C ARG A 79 -13.06 11.17 -14.51
N GLY A 80 -13.77 10.57 -13.55
CA GLY A 80 -15.10 11.00 -13.11
C GLY A 80 -15.08 12.18 -12.16
N LEU A 81 -13.99 12.37 -11.42
CA LEU A 81 -13.89 13.42 -10.40
C LEU A 81 -13.07 14.62 -10.89
N PRO A 82 -13.39 15.82 -10.43
CA PRO A 82 -12.76 17.05 -10.90
C PRO A 82 -11.43 17.34 -10.18
N MET A 83 -10.42 16.49 -10.32
CA MET A 83 -9.12 16.64 -9.67
C MET A 83 -8.03 17.16 -10.62
N ASP A 84 -7.02 17.82 -10.06
CA ASP A 84 -5.87 18.37 -10.77
C ASP A 84 -4.58 17.58 -10.54
N GLY A 85 -4.60 16.63 -9.61
CA GLY A 85 -3.51 15.71 -9.31
C GLY A 85 -3.94 14.68 -8.27
N VAL A 86 -3.24 13.56 -8.21
CA VAL A 86 -3.56 12.45 -7.33
C VAL A 86 -2.36 11.97 -6.53
N VAL A 87 -2.58 11.70 -5.25
CA VAL A 87 -1.62 11.02 -4.37
C VAL A 87 -2.12 9.61 -4.13
N LEU A 88 -1.32 8.62 -4.49
CA LEU A 88 -1.65 7.21 -4.36
C LEU A 88 -1.08 6.66 -3.04
N LEU A 89 -1.95 6.33 -2.09
CA LEU A 89 -1.57 5.70 -0.83
C LEU A 89 -1.56 4.18 -1.02
N VAL A 90 -0.38 3.60 -1.08
CA VAL A 90 -0.17 2.21 -1.50
C VAL A 90 0.78 1.46 -0.56
N GLY A 91 0.50 0.19 -0.27
CA GLY A 91 1.32 -0.56 0.68
C GLY A 91 1.45 -2.05 0.37
N CYS A 92 0.42 -2.68 -0.18
CA CYS A 92 0.44 -4.09 -0.49
C CYS A 92 0.99 -4.36 -1.89
N ASP A 93 1.41 -5.60 -2.13
CA ASP A 93 2.07 -6.01 -3.37
C ASP A 93 1.22 -5.84 -4.64
N LYS A 94 -0.10 -5.91 -4.56
CA LYS A 94 -1.01 -5.70 -5.71
C LYS A 94 -1.57 -4.29 -5.77
N THR A 95 -1.72 -3.59 -4.65
CA THR A 95 -2.26 -2.22 -4.65
C THR A 95 -1.31 -1.23 -5.32
N THR A 96 -0.01 -1.34 -5.07
CA THR A 96 0.98 -0.43 -5.68
C THR A 96 0.93 -0.46 -7.21
N PRO A 97 1.12 -1.61 -7.88
CA PRO A 97 1.05 -1.63 -9.35
C PRO A 97 -0.35 -1.31 -9.88
N ALA A 98 -1.43 -1.70 -9.19
CA ALA A 98 -2.78 -1.41 -9.64
C ALA A 98 -3.06 0.08 -9.71
N LEU A 99 -2.77 0.82 -8.64
CA LEU A 99 -3.02 2.25 -8.61
C LEU A 99 -2.11 3.02 -9.57
N MET A 100 -0.85 2.60 -9.69
CA MET A 100 0.07 3.18 -10.68
C MET A 100 -0.42 3.00 -12.12
N MET A 101 -0.94 1.80 -12.45
CA MET A 101 -1.52 1.53 -13.77
C MET A 101 -2.73 2.42 -14.06
N GLY A 102 -3.67 2.53 -13.12
CA GLY A 102 -4.86 3.36 -13.27
C GLY A 102 -4.54 4.85 -13.40
N ALA A 103 -3.64 5.35 -12.58
CA ALA A 103 -3.22 6.76 -12.64
C ALA A 103 -2.43 7.09 -13.92
N ALA A 104 -1.57 6.16 -14.38
CA ALA A 104 -0.79 6.35 -15.60
C ALA A 104 -1.66 6.52 -16.86
N SER A 105 -2.85 5.91 -16.89
CA SER A 105 -3.77 6.07 -18.03
C SER A 105 -4.53 7.41 -18.03
N CYS A 106 -4.42 8.21 -16.97
CA CYS A 106 -5.20 9.46 -16.83
C CYS A 106 -4.43 10.74 -17.16
N ASP A 107 -3.11 10.67 -17.35
CA ASP A 107 -2.24 11.82 -17.67
C ASP A 107 -2.40 13.00 -16.68
N LEU A 108 -2.48 12.70 -15.37
CA LEU A 108 -2.51 13.67 -14.29
C LEU A 108 -1.22 13.62 -13.46
N PRO A 109 -0.79 14.75 -12.88
CA PRO A 109 0.29 14.75 -11.90
C PRO A 109 0.02 13.74 -10.80
N THR A 110 0.91 12.78 -10.64
CA THR A 110 0.75 11.65 -9.73
C THR A 110 1.93 11.54 -8.79
N LEU A 111 1.66 11.33 -7.50
CA LEU A 111 2.66 11.01 -6.49
C LEU A 111 2.28 9.72 -5.79
N VAL A 112 3.23 8.81 -5.64
CA VAL A 112 3.08 7.58 -4.86
C VAL A 112 3.62 7.80 -3.46
N VAL A 113 2.83 7.44 -2.46
CA VAL A 113 3.25 7.38 -1.06
C VAL A 113 3.13 5.94 -0.59
N SER A 114 4.26 5.28 -0.42
CA SER A 114 4.33 3.93 0.15
C SER A 114 4.18 4.00 1.66
N GLY A 115 3.40 3.08 2.22
CA GLY A 115 3.21 2.97 3.67
C GLY A 115 4.43 2.47 4.44
N GLY A 116 5.49 2.08 3.76
CA GLY A 116 6.71 1.56 4.36
C GLY A 116 6.64 0.11 4.83
N PRO A 117 7.79 -0.55 5.03
CA PRO A 117 7.86 -1.91 5.54
C PRO A 117 7.54 -1.98 7.04
N MET A 118 6.96 -3.10 7.47
CA MET A 118 6.84 -3.41 8.89
C MET A 118 8.20 -3.75 9.49
N LEU A 119 8.31 -3.67 10.83
CA LEU A 119 9.50 -4.11 11.55
C LEU A 119 9.76 -5.61 11.35
N ASN A 120 11.03 -5.97 11.28
CA ASN A 120 11.43 -7.36 11.12
C ASN A 120 10.89 -8.24 12.26
N GLY A 121 10.26 -9.35 11.91
CA GLY A 121 9.82 -10.38 12.84
C GLY A 121 11.00 -11.06 13.52
N ARG A 122 10.76 -11.58 14.72
CA ARG A 122 11.73 -12.40 15.46
C ARG A 122 11.02 -13.53 16.18
N TYR A 123 11.48 -14.74 15.99
CA TYR A 123 11.00 -15.91 16.69
C TYR A 123 12.16 -16.75 17.20
N LYS A 124 12.16 -17.09 18.49
CA LYS A 124 13.24 -17.85 19.16
C LYS A 124 14.64 -17.27 18.84
N GLY A 125 14.77 -15.92 18.80
CA GLY A 125 16.04 -15.23 18.55
C GLY A 125 16.45 -15.10 17.08
N GLN A 126 15.74 -15.72 16.14
CA GLN A 126 16.01 -15.64 14.71
C GLN A 126 15.19 -14.54 14.05
N LEU A 127 15.80 -13.83 13.09
CA LEU A 127 15.08 -12.90 12.23
C LEU A 127 14.16 -13.67 11.28
N MET A 128 12.96 -13.17 11.11
CA MET A 128 11.94 -13.77 10.25
C MET A 128 11.59 -12.87 9.07
N GLY A 129 11.33 -13.48 7.94
CA GLY A 129 10.69 -12.84 6.79
C GLY A 129 9.24 -13.27 6.67
N SER A 130 8.36 -12.34 6.37
CA SER A 130 6.89 -12.53 6.38
C SER A 130 6.39 -13.67 5.49
N GLY A 131 6.96 -13.88 4.34
CA GLY A 131 6.57 -14.99 3.47
C GLY A 131 7.30 -16.29 3.79
N THR A 132 8.61 -16.21 3.81
CA THR A 132 9.51 -17.37 3.87
C THR A 132 9.29 -18.25 5.11
N HIS A 133 9.18 -17.64 6.29
CA HIS A 133 9.04 -18.38 7.54
C HIS A 133 7.63 -18.89 7.76
N THR A 134 6.60 -18.14 7.39
CA THR A 134 5.21 -18.61 7.48
C THR A 134 4.99 -19.87 6.65
N TRP A 135 5.51 -19.92 5.41
CA TRP A 135 5.45 -21.14 4.60
C TRP A 135 6.19 -22.30 5.23
N LYS A 136 7.42 -22.08 5.67
CA LYS A 136 8.23 -23.10 6.35
C LYS A 136 7.52 -23.67 7.57
N PHE A 137 7.01 -22.81 8.45
CA PHE A 137 6.33 -23.26 9.66
C PHE A 137 5.01 -23.97 9.37
N SER A 138 4.28 -23.55 8.34
CA SER A 138 3.09 -24.27 7.88
C SER A 138 3.42 -25.71 7.44
N GLU A 139 4.54 -25.92 6.73
CA GLU A 139 4.99 -27.28 6.37
C GLU A 139 5.43 -28.08 7.59
N MET A 140 6.10 -27.46 8.58
CA MET A 140 6.48 -28.12 9.83
C MET A 140 5.24 -28.55 10.64
N VAL A 141 4.17 -27.75 10.67
CA VAL A 141 2.89 -28.14 11.29
C VAL A 141 2.29 -29.35 10.58
N LYS A 142 2.28 -29.37 9.25
CA LYS A 142 1.78 -30.50 8.46
C LYS A 142 2.60 -31.78 8.68
N ALA A 143 3.91 -31.63 8.87
CA ALA A 143 4.82 -32.73 9.17
C ALA A 143 4.75 -33.22 10.62
N GLY A 144 4.04 -32.52 11.50
CA GLY A 144 3.99 -32.83 12.94
C GLY A 144 5.25 -32.44 13.72
N GLU A 145 6.12 -31.60 13.13
CA GLU A 145 7.35 -31.10 13.73
C GLU A 145 7.14 -29.83 14.55
N MET A 146 5.98 -29.18 14.42
CA MET A 146 5.59 -27.96 15.10
C MET A 146 4.11 -28.01 15.47
N THR A 147 3.75 -27.55 16.66
CA THR A 147 2.35 -27.47 17.06
C THR A 147 1.66 -26.26 16.44
N LEU A 148 0.33 -26.30 16.34
CA LEU A 148 -0.44 -25.15 15.86
C LEU A 148 -0.28 -23.94 16.78
N GLU A 149 -0.16 -24.14 18.09
CA GLU A 149 0.05 -23.07 19.08
C GLU A 149 1.41 -22.38 18.87
N GLU A 150 2.47 -23.17 18.66
CA GLU A 150 3.80 -22.62 18.33
C GLU A 150 3.78 -21.84 17.01
N PHE A 151 3.05 -22.33 16.01
CA PHE A 151 2.87 -21.63 14.74
C PHE A 151 2.15 -20.29 14.92
N MET A 152 1.06 -20.26 15.68
CA MET A 152 0.33 -19.02 15.97
C MET A 152 1.20 -18.01 16.74
N SER A 153 1.99 -18.46 17.71
CA SER A 153 2.96 -17.62 18.42
C SER A 153 4.01 -17.04 17.46
N ALA A 154 4.52 -17.85 16.56
CA ALA A 154 5.50 -17.40 15.56
C ALA A 154 4.89 -16.37 14.58
N GLU A 155 3.61 -16.53 14.21
CA GLU A 155 2.93 -15.54 13.37
C GLU A 155 2.71 -14.19 14.08
N GLN A 156 2.39 -14.21 15.37
CA GLN A 156 2.31 -13.00 16.18
C GLN A 156 3.67 -12.28 16.24
N ASP A 157 4.73 -13.01 16.46
CA ASP A 157 6.10 -12.49 16.50
C ASP A 157 6.58 -11.98 15.12
N ASN A 158 5.97 -12.45 14.05
CA ASN A 158 6.27 -12.02 12.69
C ASN A 158 5.59 -10.69 12.33
N SER A 159 4.40 -10.40 12.86
CA SER A 159 3.61 -9.21 12.55
C SER A 159 3.77 -8.13 13.64
N ARG A 160 4.95 -7.53 13.74
CA ARG A 160 5.32 -6.66 14.86
C ARG A 160 4.84 -5.21 14.77
N SER A 161 4.45 -4.76 13.59
CA SER A 161 4.02 -3.37 13.38
C SER A 161 3.11 -3.24 12.16
N ALA A 162 2.52 -2.06 11.98
CA ALA A 162 1.94 -1.66 10.71
C ALA A 162 3.00 -1.69 9.61
N GLY A 163 2.56 -1.71 8.34
CA GLY A 163 3.42 -1.67 7.17
C GLY A 163 3.27 -2.90 6.28
N HIS A 164 3.83 -2.82 5.09
CA HIS A 164 3.87 -3.96 4.18
C HIS A 164 4.91 -5.01 4.61
N CYS A 165 4.93 -6.15 3.94
CA CYS A 165 5.88 -7.22 4.24
C CYS A 165 7.31 -6.71 4.35
N MET A 166 8.02 -7.05 5.45
CA MET A 166 9.42 -6.67 5.66
C MET A 166 10.39 -7.40 4.72
N THR A 167 9.98 -8.53 4.15
CA THR A 167 10.76 -9.22 3.12
C THR A 167 10.77 -8.40 1.83
N MET A 168 11.92 -8.29 1.17
CA MET A 168 12.03 -7.66 -0.16
C MET A 168 11.32 -8.52 -1.21
N GLY A 169 10.00 -8.58 -1.11
CA GLY A 169 9.09 -9.18 -2.08
C GLY A 169 8.49 -8.12 -3.00
N THR A 170 7.31 -8.39 -3.55
CA THR A 170 6.66 -7.49 -4.51
C THR A 170 6.35 -6.12 -3.91
N ALA A 171 5.89 -6.03 -2.65
CA ALA A 171 5.54 -4.74 -2.03
C ALA A 171 6.75 -3.79 -1.96
N SER A 172 7.87 -4.23 -1.39
CA SER A 172 9.09 -3.42 -1.32
C SER A 172 9.69 -3.15 -2.71
N THR A 173 9.66 -4.13 -3.61
CA THR A 173 10.14 -3.96 -4.98
C THR A 173 9.34 -2.90 -5.73
N MET A 174 8.02 -2.90 -5.60
CA MET A 174 7.17 -1.90 -6.27
C MET A 174 7.31 -0.51 -5.64
N ALA A 175 7.50 -0.42 -4.32
CA ALA A 175 7.82 0.85 -3.67
C ALA A 175 9.15 1.42 -4.18
N SER A 176 10.21 0.60 -4.25
CA SER A 176 11.51 0.99 -4.81
C SER A 176 11.43 1.33 -6.30
N PHE A 177 10.59 0.62 -7.05
CA PHE A 177 10.34 0.92 -8.46
C PHE A 177 9.71 2.31 -8.63
N ALA A 178 8.66 2.62 -7.86
CA ALA A 178 8.02 3.94 -7.90
C ALA A 178 9.00 5.07 -7.59
N GLU A 179 9.90 4.85 -6.63
CA GLU A 179 10.99 5.79 -6.31
C GLU A 179 12.00 5.92 -7.46
N SER A 180 12.40 4.80 -8.04
CA SER A 180 13.40 4.75 -9.13
C SER A 180 12.93 5.48 -10.40
N ILE A 181 11.64 5.44 -10.71
CA ILE A 181 11.06 6.16 -11.86
C ILE A 181 10.64 7.59 -11.53
N GLY A 182 10.85 8.05 -10.30
CA GLY A 182 10.65 9.43 -9.88
C GLY A 182 9.21 9.83 -9.56
N ILE A 183 8.31 8.88 -9.35
CA ILE A 183 6.91 9.15 -8.96
C ILE A 183 6.65 9.00 -7.46
N ALA A 184 7.65 8.62 -6.67
CA ALA A 184 7.62 8.63 -5.21
C ALA A 184 8.74 9.53 -4.67
N LEU A 185 8.59 9.98 -3.43
CA LEU A 185 9.61 10.78 -2.77
C LEU A 185 10.87 9.92 -2.50
N HIS A 186 12.02 10.54 -2.62
CA HIS A 186 13.30 9.90 -2.32
C HIS A 186 13.32 9.34 -0.89
N THR A 187 13.82 8.12 -0.73
CA THR A 187 13.89 7.32 0.50
C THR A 187 12.55 6.78 1.03
N ASN A 188 11.40 7.15 0.45
CA ASN A 188 10.10 6.69 0.93
C ASN A 188 9.97 5.16 0.97
N ALA A 189 10.58 4.45 0.02
CA ALA A 189 10.54 2.99 -0.04
C ALA A 189 11.29 2.29 1.11
N ALA A 190 12.21 2.99 1.78
CA ALA A 190 13.09 2.43 2.81
C ALA A 190 12.68 2.80 4.25
N ILE A 191 11.79 3.79 4.41
CA ILE A 191 11.35 4.26 5.73
C ILE A 191 10.35 3.25 6.31
N PRO A 192 10.60 2.66 7.50
CA PRO A 192 9.62 1.80 8.17
C PRO A 192 8.30 2.52 8.45
N ALA A 193 7.20 1.78 8.42
CA ALA A 193 5.86 2.33 8.62
C ALA A 193 5.62 2.94 10.01
N VAL A 194 6.51 2.69 10.96
CA VAL A 194 6.44 3.16 12.36
C VAL A 194 7.35 4.34 12.65
N ASP A 195 8.13 4.80 11.68
CA ASP A 195 8.98 5.98 11.76
C ASP A 195 8.25 7.18 11.13
#